data_2f4bd38f4daff622166b0579825e229f
#
_entry.id   2f4bd38f4daff622166b0579825e229f
#
_cell.length_a   1.000
_cell.length_b   1.000
_cell.length_c   1.000
_cell.angle_alpha   90.00
_cell.angle_beta   90.00
_cell.angle_gamma   90.00
#
_symmetry.space_group_name_H-M   'P 1'
#
loop_
_entity.id
_entity.type
_entity.pdbx_description
1 polymer ?
#
loop_
_entity_poly.entity_id
_entity_poly.type
_entity_poly.pdbx_seq_one_letter_code
_entity_poly.pdbx_strand_id
1 'polypeptide(L)'
;MFGIFKRSTVVRKSEDNFVKSETKWFKGQKVKIKSGTTSTRSFHKKNQRKASRQTWFREKPLPVPEVEKKQMLISYKGGSSKIAILEGATLVEYYSAESKTKSLVGNIYLGKVKNVLPGMEAAFVSFGEEKNGVLYVADVSNSRRNSKIEHLLNKDQEILVQVVKDAMGEKGARLTGQISFPGRYMVLIPNSNTKGISRRLPDEERGRLDKIIRKIKPEGFGVIVRTAAEGVNEASLKSDIDKLIIEWEKVSKNNQGSAPILIHEEPDISVKVIREHLGTNFKKLLIEGGKHFEEIKEYINETSPELNEIIEAYNDELDLFERYHIEDQIKKALDRKVWLPSGGHLIIDRTEALTVIDVNTGKFVGKDSLEQTVYENNLEASEEIARQLRLRDIGGIIVIDFIDMESVKRQEELLNKFKQELAKDKTRTQVFNISRLGLVEMTRKNVSAGLIESFSEECEECNGRGLIINDIFSNNSIEDNLLESDAVVE
;
A
#
# COMPACT_ATOMS: atom_id res chain seq x y z
N MET A 1 33.90 31.38 -13.76
CA MET A 1 33.14 30.72 -12.68
C MET A 1 34.04 30.70 -11.44
N PHE A 2 33.82 31.59 -10.50
CA PHE A 2 34.60 31.61 -9.24
C PHE A 2 33.61 31.36 -8.09
N GLY A 3 33.85 30.26 -7.38
CA GLY A 3 33.07 29.86 -6.20
C GLY A 3 33.39 30.73 -4.99
N ILE A 4 32.37 31.19 -4.30
CA ILE A 4 32.50 31.98 -3.08
C ILE A 4 32.56 31.00 -1.89
N PHE A 5 33.75 30.87 -1.28
CA PHE A 5 33.92 30.21 0.02
C PHE A 5 33.56 31.18 1.16
N LYS A 6 32.54 30.85 1.96
CA LYS A 6 32.29 31.49 3.25
C LYS A 6 33.16 30.82 4.32
N ARG A 7 34.14 31.51 4.89
CA ARG A 7 34.74 31.14 6.18
C ARG A 7 34.17 32.04 7.26
N SER A 8 33.44 31.43 8.19
CA SER A 8 33.04 32.09 9.45
C SER A 8 34.04 31.71 10.54
N THR A 9 34.71 32.72 11.09
CA THR A 9 35.59 32.57 12.26
C THR A 9 34.84 33.08 13.47
N VAL A 10 34.58 32.19 14.44
CA VAL A 10 33.99 32.56 15.73
C VAL A 10 35.14 32.76 16.70
N VAL A 11 35.30 33.98 17.22
CA VAL A 11 36.24 34.30 18.30
C VAL A 11 35.45 34.43 19.58
N ARG A 12 35.69 33.54 20.55
CA ARG A 12 35.17 33.61 21.92
C ARG A 12 35.98 34.61 22.73
N LYS A 13 35.34 35.64 23.28
CA LYS A 13 35.82 36.37 24.46
C LYS A 13 34.83 36.20 25.57
N SER A 14 35.36 35.99 26.76
CA SER A 14 34.72 35.67 28.04
C SER A 14 33.42 36.40 28.29
N GLU A 15 32.47 35.60 28.75
CA GLU A 15 31.21 35.93 29.45
C GLU A 15 30.38 37.09 28.87
N ASP A 16 29.27 36.76 28.27
CA ASP A 16 28.08 37.56 28.01
C ASP A 16 28.02 38.56 26.84
N ASN A 17 28.85 38.56 25.86
CA ASN A 17 28.64 39.41 24.68
C ASN A 17 29.02 38.71 23.35
N PHE A 18 28.02 38.41 22.53
CA PHE A 18 28.24 37.98 21.14
C PHE A 18 28.32 39.18 20.20
N VAL A 19 29.45 39.42 19.60
CA VAL A 19 29.60 40.41 18.54
C VAL A 19 29.72 39.69 17.22
N LYS A 20 28.73 39.87 16.35
CA LYS A 20 28.79 39.42 14.93
C LYS A 20 29.36 40.59 14.13
N SER A 21 30.53 40.41 13.50
CA SER A 21 31.02 41.30 12.44
C SER A 21 30.92 40.59 11.10
N GLU A 22 30.16 41.12 10.17
CA GLU A 22 30.15 40.68 8.78
C GLU A 22 31.06 41.59 7.97
N THR A 23 32.01 41.02 7.22
CA THR A 23 32.86 41.74 6.25
C THR A 23 32.37 41.39 4.84
N LYS A 24 31.94 42.38 4.10
CA LYS A 24 31.61 42.23 2.66
C LYS A 24 32.70 42.93 1.81
N TRP A 25 33.12 42.27 0.75
CA TRP A 25 34.02 42.85 -0.25
C TRP A 25 33.22 43.49 -1.38
N PHE A 26 33.48 44.76 -1.65
CA PHE A 26 32.94 45.47 -2.80
C PHE A 26 34.04 46.17 -3.54
N LYS A 27 34.16 45.91 -4.83
CA LYS A 27 35.19 46.53 -5.72
C LYS A 27 36.62 46.57 -5.17
N GLY A 28 37.12 45.46 -4.62
CA GLY A 28 38.51 45.34 -4.21
C GLY A 28 38.93 46.09 -2.93
N GLN A 29 38.00 46.77 -2.24
CA GLN A 29 38.30 47.46 -0.97
C GLN A 29 37.57 46.85 0.21
N LYS A 30 38.22 46.82 1.37
CA LYS A 30 37.75 46.25 2.64
C LYS A 30 36.94 47.29 3.40
N VAL A 31 35.64 47.19 3.47
CA VAL A 31 34.79 48.10 4.22
C VAL A 31 34.32 47.43 5.51
N LYS A 32 34.62 48.03 6.67
CA LYS A 32 34.13 47.59 7.98
C LYS A 32 32.82 48.29 8.29
N ILE A 33 31.75 47.54 8.42
CA ILE A 33 30.47 48.05 8.88
C ILE A 33 30.41 47.85 10.40
N LYS A 34 30.33 48.94 11.17
CA LYS A 34 30.02 48.92 12.61
C LYS A 34 28.53 48.71 12.81
N SER A 35 28.13 47.56 13.36
CA SER A 35 26.76 47.37 13.84
C SER A 35 26.61 48.02 15.20
N GLY A 36 25.60 48.87 15.34
CA GLY A 36 25.26 49.53 16.58
C GLY A 36 24.81 48.55 17.67
N THR A 37 25.25 48.80 18.88
CA THR A 37 24.83 48.08 20.09
C THR A 37 23.36 48.34 20.39
N THR A 38 22.50 47.37 20.24
CA THR A 38 21.12 47.35 20.80
C THR A 38 21.13 46.71 22.17
N SER A 39 20.87 47.49 23.20
CA SER A 39 20.67 47.02 24.57
C SER A 39 19.40 46.16 24.63
N THR A 40 19.57 44.91 24.91
CA THR A 40 18.42 43.99 25.17
C THR A 40 18.02 44.06 26.64
N ARG A 41 16.94 44.80 26.95
CA ARG A 41 16.20 44.57 28.19
C ARG A 41 15.56 43.18 28.14
N SER A 42 15.86 42.37 29.15
CA SER A 42 15.32 41.05 29.35
C SER A 42 13.81 41.11 29.58
N PHE A 43 13.04 40.80 28.57
CA PHE A 43 11.66 40.34 28.76
C PHE A 43 11.65 38.80 28.74
N HIS A 44 11.52 38.20 29.90
CA HIS A 44 11.10 36.82 30.07
C HIS A 44 9.68 36.65 29.52
N LYS A 45 9.50 36.58 28.23
CA LYS A 45 8.33 35.97 27.62
C LYS A 45 8.66 34.51 27.35
N LYS A 46 8.01 33.60 28.08
CA LYS A 46 7.82 32.20 27.71
C LYS A 46 7.25 32.16 26.30
N ASN A 47 8.11 32.23 25.30
CA ASN A 47 7.73 31.78 23.97
C ASN A 47 7.77 30.24 23.97
N GLN A 48 6.65 29.64 24.42
CA GLN A 48 6.29 28.35 23.88
C GLN A 48 6.32 28.50 22.36
N ARG A 49 7.40 27.99 21.73
CA ARG A 49 7.37 27.66 20.32
C ARG A 49 6.20 26.70 20.15
N LYS A 50 5.02 27.22 19.82
CA LYS A 50 4.02 26.45 19.13
C LYS A 50 4.73 25.98 17.86
N ALA A 51 5.23 24.73 17.88
CA ALA A 51 5.44 24.02 16.64
C ALA A 51 4.15 24.27 15.87
N SER A 52 4.24 24.91 14.73
CA SER A 52 3.15 24.99 13.80
C SER A 52 2.80 23.54 13.50
N ARG A 53 1.82 23.00 14.23
CA ARG A 53 1.08 21.85 13.72
C ARG A 53 0.60 22.34 12.38
N GLN A 54 1.26 21.90 11.31
CA GLN A 54 0.62 21.84 10.01
C GLN A 54 -0.71 21.17 10.30
N THR A 55 -1.76 21.97 10.41
CA THR A 55 -3.13 21.49 10.37
C THR A 55 -3.26 20.93 8.97
N TRP A 56 -3.01 19.63 8.85
CA TRP A 56 -3.42 18.87 7.70
C TRP A 56 -4.90 19.17 7.58
N PHE A 57 -5.27 19.96 6.58
CA PHE A 57 -6.68 20.19 6.26
C PHE A 57 -7.27 18.81 6.10
N ARG A 58 -8.16 18.44 7.03
CA ARG A 58 -8.98 17.23 6.90
C ARG A 58 -9.93 17.53 5.75
N GLU A 59 -9.55 17.13 4.55
CA GLU A 59 -10.52 17.05 3.46
C GLU A 59 -11.64 16.15 3.98
N LYS A 60 -12.87 16.64 3.91
CA LYS A 60 -14.03 15.81 4.21
C LYS A 60 -13.99 14.64 3.24
N PRO A 61 -14.29 13.42 3.70
CA PRO A 61 -14.43 12.30 2.78
C PRO A 61 -15.39 12.70 1.67
N LEU A 62 -14.96 12.62 0.43
CA LEU A 62 -15.84 12.85 -0.70
C LEU A 62 -16.91 11.75 -0.68
N PRO A 63 -18.18 12.05 -1.01
CA PRO A 63 -19.20 11.02 -1.13
C PRO A 63 -18.74 10.01 -2.18
N VAL A 64 -18.71 8.73 -1.80
CA VAL A 64 -18.41 7.65 -2.74
C VAL A 64 -19.55 7.60 -3.73
N PRO A 65 -19.30 7.63 -5.06
CA PRO A 65 -20.35 7.49 -6.06
C PRO A 65 -21.13 6.19 -5.83
N GLU A 66 -22.44 6.21 -6.15
CA GLU A 66 -23.25 5.00 -6.13
C GLU A 66 -22.64 3.97 -7.10
N VAL A 67 -22.09 2.90 -6.56
CA VAL A 67 -21.42 1.86 -7.34
C VAL A 67 -22.44 0.78 -7.65
N GLU A 68 -22.44 0.24 -8.87
CA GLU A 68 -23.17 -0.99 -9.18
C GLU A 68 -22.83 -2.06 -8.14
N LYS A 69 -23.86 -2.81 -7.69
CA LYS A 69 -23.66 -3.88 -6.70
C LYS A 69 -22.61 -4.86 -7.20
N LYS A 70 -21.60 -5.10 -6.35
CA LYS A 70 -20.48 -5.97 -6.66
C LYS A 70 -20.86 -7.44 -6.71
N GLN A 71 -20.06 -8.23 -7.42
CA GLN A 71 -20.11 -9.69 -7.39
C GLN A 71 -18.73 -10.20 -6.97
N MET A 72 -18.70 -11.30 -6.23
CA MET A 72 -17.47 -12.00 -5.90
C MET A 72 -17.55 -13.42 -6.46
N LEU A 73 -16.54 -13.82 -7.17
CA LEU A 73 -16.38 -15.15 -7.75
C LEU A 73 -15.18 -15.83 -7.09
N ILE A 74 -15.37 -17.05 -6.62
CA ILE A 74 -14.29 -17.85 -6.01
C ILE A 74 -14.23 -19.18 -6.75
N SER A 75 -13.07 -19.53 -7.27
CA SER A 75 -12.81 -20.81 -7.92
C SER A 75 -11.68 -21.55 -7.21
N TYR A 76 -11.95 -22.80 -6.88
CA TYR A 76 -11.01 -23.75 -6.29
C TYR A 76 -10.72 -24.87 -7.30
N LYS A 77 -9.58 -24.77 -7.98
CA LYS A 77 -9.13 -25.78 -8.96
C LYS A 77 -7.65 -26.05 -8.86
N GLY A 78 -7.27 -27.31 -9.01
CA GLY A 78 -5.85 -27.70 -9.09
C GLY A 78 -5.02 -27.35 -7.86
N GLY A 79 -5.64 -27.20 -6.68
CA GLY A 79 -4.93 -26.78 -5.46
C GLY A 79 -4.66 -25.28 -5.39
N SER A 80 -5.25 -24.48 -6.28
CA SER A 80 -5.18 -23.03 -6.24
C SER A 80 -6.55 -22.41 -5.93
N SER A 81 -6.54 -21.31 -5.15
CA SER A 81 -7.70 -20.48 -4.86
C SER A 81 -7.59 -19.22 -5.69
N LYS A 82 -8.59 -18.93 -6.52
CA LYS A 82 -8.67 -17.72 -7.34
C LYS A 82 -9.94 -16.95 -6.98
N ILE A 83 -9.82 -15.67 -6.73
CA ILE A 83 -10.93 -14.79 -6.35
C ILE A 83 -10.97 -13.58 -7.27
N ALA A 84 -12.14 -13.29 -7.83
CA ALA A 84 -12.38 -12.13 -8.67
C ALA A 84 -13.51 -11.29 -8.09
N ILE A 85 -13.33 -9.97 -8.01
CA ILE A 85 -14.37 -9.02 -7.62
C ILE A 85 -14.72 -8.19 -8.86
N LEU A 86 -16.02 -8.17 -9.19
CA LEU A 86 -16.56 -7.43 -10.32
C LEU A 86 -17.47 -6.29 -9.87
N GLU A 87 -17.42 -5.17 -10.59
CA GLU A 87 -18.40 -4.11 -10.62
C GLU A 87 -19.16 -4.22 -11.96
N GLY A 88 -20.43 -4.64 -11.91
CA GLY A 88 -21.16 -5.08 -13.11
C GLY A 88 -20.52 -6.31 -13.76
N ALA A 89 -20.04 -6.18 -15.00
CA ALA A 89 -19.27 -7.21 -15.71
C ALA A 89 -17.74 -6.96 -15.68
N THR A 90 -17.30 -5.85 -15.08
CA THR A 90 -15.92 -5.41 -15.14
C THR A 90 -15.12 -5.91 -13.94
N LEU A 91 -13.98 -6.55 -14.18
CA LEU A 91 -13.04 -6.99 -13.14
C LEU A 91 -12.35 -5.78 -12.51
N VAL A 92 -12.41 -5.69 -11.19
CA VAL A 92 -11.83 -4.55 -10.44
C VAL A 92 -10.79 -4.97 -9.41
N GLU A 93 -10.83 -6.21 -8.94
CA GLU A 93 -9.83 -6.77 -8.02
C GLU A 93 -9.67 -8.26 -8.29
N TYR A 94 -8.44 -8.76 -8.22
CA TYR A 94 -8.11 -10.17 -8.40
C TYR A 94 -7.13 -10.64 -7.34
N TYR A 95 -7.37 -11.82 -6.80
CA TYR A 95 -6.53 -12.45 -5.79
C TYR A 95 -6.31 -13.91 -6.18
N SER A 96 -5.09 -14.39 -6.01
CA SER A 96 -4.77 -15.80 -6.20
C SER A 96 -3.80 -16.29 -5.13
N ALA A 97 -3.97 -17.55 -4.74
CA ALA A 97 -2.99 -18.26 -3.94
C ALA A 97 -2.79 -19.64 -4.57
N GLU A 98 -1.55 -19.94 -4.91
CA GLU A 98 -1.15 -21.27 -5.33
C GLU A 98 -0.77 -22.10 -4.09
N SER A 99 -1.12 -23.39 -4.11
CA SER A 99 -0.82 -24.33 -3.02
C SER A 99 0.68 -24.40 -2.69
N LYS A 100 1.56 -24.10 -3.67
CA LYS A 100 3.02 -24.20 -3.53
C LYS A 100 3.66 -22.97 -2.87
N THR A 101 3.00 -21.81 -2.89
CA THR A 101 3.52 -20.54 -2.38
C THR A 101 2.55 -19.89 -1.43
N LYS A 102 2.16 -20.65 -0.38
CA LYS A 102 1.22 -20.13 0.62
C LYS A 102 1.84 -18.94 1.35
N SER A 103 1.18 -17.78 1.32
CA SER A 103 1.58 -16.61 2.10
C SER A 103 1.52 -16.91 3.59
N LEU A 104 2.57 -16.54 4.31
CA LEU A 104 2.68 -16.69 5.76
C LEU A 104 2.08 -15.49 6.52
N VAL A 105 1.66 -14.44 5.80
CA VAL A 105 1.14 -13.20 6.40
C VAL A 105 -0.08 -13.49 7.26
N GLY A 106 0.01 -13.09 8.54
CA GLY A 106 -1.01 -13.33 9.57
C GLY A 106 -0.67 -14.50 10.49
N ASN A 107 0.12 -15.47 10.05
CA ASN A 107 0.55 -16.59 10.88
C ASN A 107 1.30 -16.12 12.13
N ILE A 108 1.08 -16.81 13.24
CA ILE A 108 1.71 -16.51 14.53
C ILE A 108 2.62 -17.67 14.92
N TYR A 109 3.85 -17.36 15.23
CA TYR A 109 4.88 -18.30 15.61
C TYR A 109 5.45 -17.98 17.01
N LEU A 110 5.83 -19.01 17.76
CA LEU A 110 6.83 -18.86 18.80
C LEU A 110 8.20 -18.91 18.13
N GLY A 111 8.86 -17.78 18.01
CA GLY A 111 10.17 -17.66 17.37
C GLY A 111 11.30 -17.55 18.37
N LYS A 112 12.54 -17.77 17.92
CA LYS A 112 13.76 -17.65 18.72
C LYS A 112 14.66 -16.55 18.16
N VAL A 113 15.01 -15.57 18.97
CA VAL A 113 15.92 -14.48 18.61
C VAL A 113 17.31 -15.03 18.31
N LYS A 114 17.82 -14.87 17.11
CA LYS A 114 19.16 -15.32 16.70
C LYS A 114 20.20 -14.23 16.92
N ASN A 115 19.93 -13.02 16.42
CA ASN A 115 20.83 -11.89 16.54
C ASN A 115 20.06 -10.61 16.86
N VAL A 116 20.64 -9.76 17.69
CA VAL A 116 20.17 -8.40 17.97
C VAL A 116 21.17 -7.44 17.35
N LEU A 117 20.70 -6.51 16.51
CA LEU A 117 21.51 -5.58 15.73
C LEU A 117 21.17 -4.13 16.10
N PRO A 118 21.85 -3.55 17.11
CA PRO A 118 21.56 -2.19 17.59
C PRO A 118 21.67 -1.14 16.49
N GLY A 119 22.68 -1.26 15.60
CA GLY A 119 22.89 -0.31 14.49
C GLY A 119 21.82 -0.30 13.43
N MET A 120 20.98 -1.35 13.36
CA MET A 120 19.82 -1.45 12.46
C MET A 120 18.48 -1.28 13.20
N GLU A 121 18.50 -1.11 14.52
CA GLU A 121 17.32 -1.08 15.38
C GLU A 121 16.39 -2.28 15.14
N ALA A 122 16.98 -3.48 14.92
CA ALA A 122 16.29 -4.69 14.53
C ALA A 122 16.89 -5.95 15.17
N ALA A 123 16.09 -7.03 15.18
CA ALA A 123 16.55 -8.37 15.56
C ALA A 123 16.18 -9.36 14.44
N PHE A 124 17.03 -10.37 14.24
CA PHE A 124 16.70 -11.53 13.40
C PHE A 124 16.12 -12.63 14.28
N VAL A 125 14.97 -13.16 13.87
CA VAL A 125 14.20 -14.18 14.58
C VAL A 125 14.04 -15.40 13.68
N SER A 126 14.46 -16.56 14.18
CA SER A 126 14.12 -17.85 13.58
C SER A 126 12.70 -18.23 13.97
N PHE A 127 11.84 -18.50 13.00
CA PHE A 127 10.43 -18.81 13.22
C PHE A 127 9.97 -20.09 12.50
N GLY A 128 10.93 -20.91 12.02
CA GLY A 128 10.64 -22.22 11.43
C GLY A 128 10.83 -22.26 9.90
N GLU A 129 11.04 -21.11 9.28
CA GLU A 129 11.32 -20.97 7.84
C GLU A 129 12.84 -20.98 7.57
N GLU A 130 13.22 -21.21 6.30
CA GLU A 130 14.64 -21.24 5.89
C GLU A 130 15.35 -19.92 6.20
N LYS A 131 14.69 -18.79 5.93
CA LYS A 131 15.22 -17.43 6.19
C LYS A 131 14.69 -16.88 7.49
N ASN A 132 15.59 -16.33 8.32
CA ASN A 132 15.17 -15.65 9.54
C ASN A 132 14.32 -14.41 9.21
N GLY A 133 13.30 -14.17 10.01
CA GLY A 133 12.49 -12.96 9.92
C GLY A 133 13.15 -11.76 10.59
N VAL A 134 12.77 -10.57 10.18
CA VAL A 134 13.26 -9.28 10.72
C VAL A 134 12.19 -8.66 11.61
N LEU A 135 12.56 -8.38 12.87
CA LEU A 135 11.72 -7.69 13.85
C LEU A 135 12.36 -6.35 14.21
N TYR A 136 11.72 -5.24 13.84
CA TYR A 136 12.19 -3.89 14.15
C TYR A 136 11.79 -3.48 15.57
N VAL A 137 12.59 -2.60 16.20
CA VAL A 137 12.33 -2.08 17.54
C VAL A 137 10.92 -1.51 17.72
N ALA A 138 10.39 -0.82 16.72
CA ALA A 138 9.05 -0.26 16.73
C ALA A 138 7.93 -1.32 16.73
N ASP A 139 8.24 -2.51 16.24
CA ASP A 139 7.31 -3.65 16.11
C ASP A 139 7.42 -4.63 17.30
N VAL A 140 8.36 -4.41 18.24
CA VAL A 140 8.47 -5.21 19.46
C VAL A 140 7.30 -4.90 20.40
N SER A 141 6.71 -5.93 20.99
CA SER A 141 5.67 -5.80 22.02
C SER A 141 6.19 -4.94 23.20
N ASN A 142 5.37 -3.98 23.64
CA ASN A 142 5.71 -3.03 24.73
C ASN A 142 6.85 -2.04 24.41
N SER A 143 7.28 -1.91 23.16
CA SER A 143 8.21 -0.87 22.74
C SER A 143 7.64 0.52 23.02
N ARG A 144 8.45 1.39 23.66
CA ARG A 144 8.13 2.80 23.89
C ARG A 144 8.92 3.68 22.92
N ARG A 145 8.48 4.92 22.74
CA ARG A 145 9.23 5.90 21.95
C ARG A 145 10.65 6.04 22.52
N ASN A 146 11.67 5.83 21.68
CA ASN A 146 13.10 5.80 22.02
C ASN A 146 13.59 4.55 22.77
N SER A 147 12.85 3.43 22.78
CA SER A 147 13.38 2.15 23.23
C SER A 147 14.51 1.70 22.29
N LYS A 148 15.55 1.11 22.84
CA LYS A 148 16.63 0.48 22.07
C LYS A 148 16.40 -1.02 22.00
N ILE A 149 16.69 -1.65 20.86
CA ILE A 149 16.41 -3.07 20.63
C ILE A 149 17.15 -3.98 21.62
N GLU A 150 18.38 -3.63 21.99
CA GLU A 150 19.23 -4.36 22.94
C GLU A 150 18.72 -4.34 24.39
N HIS A 151 17.77 -3.43 24.71
CA HIS A 151 17.10 -3.40 26.02
C HIS A 151 15.79 -4.18 26.03
N LEU A 152 15.27 -4.53 24.86
CA LEU A 152 13.99 -5.21 24.69
C LEU A 152 14.14 -6.71 24.44
N LEU A 153 15.21 -7.11 23.75
CA LEU A 153 15.42 -8.48 23.29
C LEU A 153 16.85 -8.95 23.58
N ASN A 154 16.94 -10.21 23.99
CA ASN A 154 18.21 -10.91 24.18
C ASN A 154 18.37 -12.02 23.13
N LYS A 155 19.62 -12.37 22.83
CA LYS A 155 19.92 -13.53 22.00
C LYS A 155 19.36 -14.80 22.67
N ASP A 156 18.87 -15.72 21.86
CA ASP A 156 18.24 -16.99 22.24
C ASP A 156 16.93 -16.87 23.04
N GLN A 157 16.41 -15.66 23.24
CA GLN A 157 15.09 -15.42 23.82
C GLN A 157 14.00 -15.95 22.90
N GLU A 158 13.00 -16.63 23.49
CA GLU A 158 11.78 -17.02 22.80
C GLU A 158 10.78 -15.87 22.82
N ILE A 159 10.13 -15.62 21.67
CA ILE A 159 9.21 -14.50 21.50
C ILE A 159 8.06 -14.89 20.57
N LEU A 160 6.84 -14.50 20.93
CA LEU A 160 5.68 -14.63 20.06
C LEU A 160 5.75 -13.56 18.99
N VAL A 161 5.70 -13.97 17.72
CA VAL A 161 5.78 -13.09 16.55
C VAL A 161 4.71 -13.42 15.52
N GLN A 162 4.22 -12.39 14.83
CA GLN A 162 3.29 -12.51 13.70
C GLN A 162 3.95 -12.02 12.42
N VAL A 163 3.73 -12.73 11.32
CA VAL A 163 4.25 -12.34 10.01
C VAL A 163 3.41 -11.19 9.45
N VAL A 164 4.07 -10.09 9.10
CA VAL A 164 3.45 -8.87 8.52
C VAL A 164 3.64 -8.81 7.01
N LYS A 165 4.80 -9.29 6.52
CA LYS A 165 5.12 -9.41 5.10
C LYS A 165 5.92 -10.67 4.87
N ASP A 166 5.66 -11.34 3.75
CA ASP A 166 6.44 -12.48 3.31
C ASP A 166 7.89 -12.09 2.97
N ALA A 167 8.77 -13.08 2.93
CA ALA A 167 10.12 -12.91 2.42
C ALA A 167 10.08 -12.53 0.93
N MET A 168 10.96 -11.64 0.50
CA MET A 168 11.05 -11.21 -0.89
C MET A 168 12.52 -11.17 -1.32
N GLY A 169 12.88 -11.91 -2.35
CA GLY A 169 14.26 -12.02 -2.82
C GLY A 169 15.21 -12.39 -1.67
N GLU A 170 16.25 -11.60 -1.45
CA GLU A 170 17.22 -11.81 -0.37
C GLU A 170 16.71 -11.38 1.02
N LYS A 171 15.59 -10.68 1.11
CA LYS A 171 15.06 -10.16 2.37
C LYS A 171 14.18 -11.19 3.08
N GLY A 172 14.46 -11.46 4.36
CA GLY A 172 13.60 -12.28 5.21
C GLY A 172 12.24 -11.64 5.48
N ALA A 173 11.29 -12.46 5.95
CA ALA A 173 9.94 -12.01 6.31
C ALA A 173 9.98 -10.90 7.36
N ARG A 174 9.07 -9.93 7.27
CA ARG A 174 8.90 -8.93 8.31
C ARG A 174 7.98 -9.45 9.41
N LEU A 175 8.45 -9.37 10.63
CA LEU A 175 7.74 -9.82 11.83
C LEU A 175 7.30 -8.64 12.70
N THR A 176 6.27 -8.89 13.51
CA THR A 176 5.85 -8.00 14.61
C THR A 176 5.59 -8.80 15.87
N GLY A 177 5.94 -8.25 17.03
CA GLY A 177 5.54 -8.77 18.35
C GLY A 177 4.19 -8.23 18.82
N GLN A 178 3.60 -7.27 18.10
CA GLN A 178 2.25 -6.77 18.35
C GLN A 178 1.22 -7.66 17.63
N ILE A 179 0.87 -8.78 18.27
CA ILE A 179 -0.10 -9.72 17.72
C ILE A 179 -1.44 -9.01 17.49
N SER A 180 -2.08 -9.29 16.38
CA SER A 180 -3.39 -8.74 16.01
C SER A 180 -4.27 -9.80 15.37
N PHE A 181 -5.55 -9.82 15.74
CA PHE A 181 -6.55 -10.72 15.17
C PHE A 181 -7.56 -9.88 14.38
N PRO A 182 -7.54 -9.97 13.04
CA PRO A 182 -8.48 -9.24 12.21
C PRO A 182 -9.82 -9.97 12.17
N GLY A 183 -10.84 -9.42 12.85
CA GLY A 183 -12.23 -9.78 12.71
C GLY A 183 -12.87 -9.12 11.50
N ARG A 184 -14.18 -9.34 11.36
CA ARG A 184 -14.98 -8.70 10.32
C ARG A 184 -15.12 -7.20 10.53
N TYR A 185 -15.53 -6.80 11.71
CA TYR A 185 -15.82 -5.42 12.07
C TYR A 185 -14.70 -4.74 12.82
N MET A 186 -13.85 -5.49 13.47
CA MET A 186 -12.79 -4.99 14.33
C MET A 186 -11.51 -5.77 14.20
N VAL A 187 -10.41 -5.15 14.65
CA VAL A 187 -9.13 -5.83 14.88
C VAL A 187 -8.88 -5.80 16.37
N LEU A 188 -8.66 -6.96 16.96
CA LEU A 188 -8.30 -7.12 18.37
C LEU A 188 -6.78 -7.17 18.52
N ILE A 189 -6.23 -6.42 19.47
CA ILE A 189 -4.80 -6.37 19.76
C ILE A 189 -4.59 -6.71 21.23
N PRO A 190 -4.17 -7.94 21.57
CA PRO A 190 -3.88 -8.32 22.96
C PRO A 190 -2.79 -7.46 23.59
N ASN A 191 -2.84 -7.30 24.91
CA ASN A 191 -1.86 -6.56 25.70
C ASN A 191 -1.65 -5.11 25.22
N SER A 192 -2.71 -4.47 24.74
CA SER A 192 -2.69 -3.11 24.20
C SER A 192 -3.86 -2.29 24.74
N ASN A 193 -3.64 -0.97 24.85
CA ASN A 193 -4.70 -0.01 25.15
C ASN A 193 -5.14 0.79 23.92
N THR A 194 -4.68 0.37 22.72
CA THR A 194 -4.99 1.06 21.48
C THR A 194 -6.49 1.11 21.25
N LYS A 195 -6.99 2.31 20.86
CA LYS A 195 -8.34 2.51 20.40
C LYS A 195 -8.30 3.29 19.09
N GLY A 196 -8.83 2.70 18.05
CA GLY A 196 -8.89 3.30 16.73
C GLY A 196 -10.26 3.09 16.10
N ILE A 197 -10.68 4.03 15.25
CA ILE A 197 -11.87 3.88 14.40
C ILE A 197 -11.47 4.32 13.00
N SER A 198 -11.90 3.57 11.98
CA SER A 198 -11.60 3.88 10.59
C SER A 198 -11.91 5.34 10.27
N ARG A 199 -10.95 6.00 9.62
CA ARG A 199 -11.11 7.40 9.19
C ARG A 199 -12.00 7.56 7.97
N ARG A 200 -12.36 6.47 7.33
CA ARG A 200 -13.24 6.43 6.15
C ARG A 200 -14.72 6.54 6.53
N LEU A 201 -15.06 6.21 7.77
CA LEU A 201 -16.41 6.34 8.29
C LEU A 201 -16.79 7.82 8.47
N PRO A 202 -18.05 8.20 8.19
CA PRO A 202 -18.59 9.52 8.49
C PRO A 202 -18.39 9.90 9.97
N ASP A 203 -18.24 11.19 10.27
CA ASP A 203 -17.95 11.63 11.64
C ASP A 203 -19.09 11.27 12.63
N GLU A 204 -20.34 11.28 12.17
CA GLU A 204 -21.52 10.88 12.96
C GLU A 204 -21.43 9.40 13.35
N GLU A 205 -21.15 8.52 12.38
CA GLU A 205 -21.00 7.09 12.60
C GLU A 205 -19.80 6.76 13.48
N ARG A 206 -18.70 7.48 13.31
CA ARG A 206 -17.54 7.38 14.20
C ARG A 206 -17.89 7.74 15.65
N GLY A 207 -18.72 8.76 15.83
CA GLY A 207 -19.24 9.13 17.16
C GLY A 207 -20.13 8.07 17.77
N ARG A 208 -21.00 7.42 16.97
CA ARG A 208 -21.86 6.29 17.40
C ARG A 208 -21.01 5.09 17.82
N LEU A 209 -20.09 4.66 16.96
CA LEU A 209 -19.19 3.53 17.21
C LEU A 209 -18.27 3.77 18.41
N ASP A 210 -17.79 5.01 18.61
CA ASP A 210 -16.96 5.35 19.77
C ASP A 210 -17.70 5.11 21.10
N LYS A 211 -19.00 5.45 21.16
CA LYS A 211 -19.84 5.21 22.33
C LYS A 211 -20.02 3.71 22.59
N ILE A 212 -20.26 2.93 21.54
CA ILE A 212 -20.43 1.47 21.65
C ILE A 212 -19.13 0.82 22.14
N ILE A 213 -18.00 1.14 21.50
CA ILE A 213 -16.69 0.53 21.84
C ILE A 213 -16.28 0.84 23.28
N ARG A 214 -16.62 2.01 23.81
CA ARG A 214 -16.34 2.31 25.24
C ARG A 214 -17.04 1.35 26.20
N LYS A 215 -18.17 0.77 25.82
CA LYS A 215 -18.94 -0.17 26.65
C LYS A 215 -18.44 -1.60 26.49
N ILE A 216 -18.13 -2.02 25.23
CA ILE A 216 -17.87 -3.42 24.92
C ILE A 216 -16.38 -3.79 24.85
N LYS A 217 -15.48 -2.79 24.82
CA LYS A 217 -14.03 -3.01 24.76
C LYS A 217 -13.55 -3.72 26.03
N PRO A 218 -12.96 -4.93 25.92
CA PRO A 218 -12.46 -5.65 27.08
C PRO A 218 -11.18 -4.99 27.64
N GLU A 219 -10.98 -5.15 28.92
CA GLU A 219 -9.78 -4.65 29.61
C GLU A 219 -8.54 -5.43 29.17
N GLY A 220 -7.41 -4.75 28.98
CA GLY A 220 -6.16 -5.36 28.50
C GLY A 220 -6.07 -5.57 26.99
N PHE A 221 -7.11 -5.24 26.23
CA PHE A 221 -7.10 -5.36 24.76
C PHE A 221 -7.20 -4.01 24.07
N GLY A 222 -6.47 -3.85 22.97
CA GLY A 222 -6.67 -2.78 21.99
C GLY A 222 -7.73 -3.20 20.98
N VAL A 223 -8.49 -2.21 20.46
CA VAL A 223 -9.53 -2.42 19.44
C VAL A 223 -9.41 -1.36 18.37
N ILE A 224 -9.39 -1.81 17.09
CA ILE A 224 -9.47 -0.93 15.92
C ILE A 224 -10.73 -1.29 15.13
N VAL A 225 -11.68 -0.34 15.06
CA VAL A 225 -12.93 -0.51 14.31
C VAL A 225 -12.67 -0.31 12.82
N ARG A 226 -13.12 -1.27 12.02
CA ARG A 226 -12.99 -1.27 10.56
C ARG A 226 -14.15 -0.50 9.90
N THR A 227 -14.00 -0.18 8.62
CA THR A 227 -15.07 0.47 7.84
C THR A 227 -16.31 -0.41 7.72
N ALA A 228 -16.15 -1.74 7.69
CA ALA A 228 -17.25 -2.70 7.64
C ALA A 228 -18.21 -2.65 8.84
N ALA A 229 -17.82 -1.94 9.91
CA ALA A 229 -18.69 -1.74 11.09
C ALA A 229 -19.76 -0.65 10.90
N GLU A 230 -19.82 0.00 9.73
CA GLU A 230 -20.84 1.02 9.41
C GLU A 230 -22.23 0.45 9.53
N GLY A 231 -23.12 1.11 10.30
CA GLY A 231 -24.50 0.68 10.54
C GLY A 231 -24.68 -0.57 11.41
N VAL A 232 -23.60 -1.24 11.82
CA VAL A 232 -23.65 -2.49 12.60
C VAL A 232 -24.09 -2.22 14.04
N ASN A 233 -24.95 -3.08 14.59
CA ASN A 233 -25.48 -2.98 15.95
C ASN A 233 -24.44 -3.41 17.02
N GLU A 234 -24.71 -3.04 18.28
CA GLU A 234 -23.83 -3.34 19.42
C GLU A 234 -23.62 -4.85 19.65
N ALA A 235 -24.69 -5.66 19.43
CA ALA A 235 -24.63 -7.11 19.65
C ALA A 235 -23.70 -7.81 18.67
N SER A 236 -23.76 -7.48 17.37
CA SER A 236 -22.87 -8.02 16.34
C SER A 236 -21.41 -7.60 16.57
N LEU A 237 -21.18 -6.36 16.98
CA LEU A 237 -19.84 -5.88 17.33
C LEU A 237 -19.27 -6.62 18.55
N LYS A 238 -20.09 -6.89 19.55
CA LYS A 238 -19.68 -7.66 20.73
C LYS A 238 -19.35 -9.10 20.37
N SER A 239 -20.21 -9.75 19.56
CA SER A 239 -19.98 -11.12 19.07
C SER A 239 -18.65 -11.24 18.31
N ASP A 240 -18.27 -10.24 17.49
CA ASP A 240 -16.99 -10.20 16.78
C ASP A 240 -15.81 -10.15 17.76
N ILE A 241 -15.88 -9.29 18.78
CA ILE A 241 -14.85 -9.21 19.84
C ILE A 241 -14.74 -10.54 20.60
N ASP A 242 -15.84 -11.14 21.03
CA ASP A 242 -15.86 -12.33 21.85
C ASP A 242 -15.20 -13.52 21.12
N LYS A 243 -15.43 -13.65 19.78
CA LYS A 243 -14.76 -14.65 18.95
C LYS A 243 -13.25 -14.41 18.87
N LEU A 244 -12.81 -13.17 18.67
CA LEU A 244 -11.38 -12.84 18.62
C LEU A 244 -10.66 -13.06 19.96
N ILE A 245 -11.37 -12.91 21.09
CA ILE A 245 -10.83 -13.26 22.41
C ILE A 245 -10.62 -14.76 22.52
N ILE A 246 -11.57 -15.58 22.04
CA ILE A 246 -11.43 -17.04 22.03
C ILE A 246 -10.21 -17.47 21.18
N GLU A 247 -9.99 -16.83 20.02
CA GLU A 247 -8.81 -17.09 19.19
C GLU A 247 -7.51 -16.74 19.93
N TRP A 248 -7.46 -15.58 20.58
CA TRP A 248 -6.32 -15.21 21.40
C TRP A 248 -6.07 -16.19 22.57
N GLU A 249 -7.12 -16.64 23.24
CA GLU A 249 -6.98 -17.62 24.33
C GLU A 249 -6.38 -18.94 23.85
N LYS A 250 -6.74 -19.41 22.65
CA LYS A 250 -6.13 -20.60 22.03
C LYS A 250 -4.63 -20.37 21.79
N VAL A 251 -4.25 -19.24 21.23
CA VAL A 251 -2.85 -18.89 20.96
C VAL A 251 -2.06 -18.76 22.28
N SER A 252 -2.62 -18.10 23.28
CA SER A 252 -1.94 -17.89 24.56
C SER A 252 -1.74 -19.18 25.37
N LYS A 253 -2.65 -20.15 25.26
CA LYS A 253 -2.56 -21.47 25.90
C LYS A 253 -1.57 -22.39 25.17
N ASN A 254 -1.48 -22.30 23.87
CA ASN A 254 -0.60 -23.15 23.02
C ASN A 254 0.86 -22.64 22.98
N ASN A 255 1.19 -21.60 23.70
CA ASN A 255 2.55 -21.03 23.80
C ASN A 255 3.50 -21.91 24.66
N GLN A 256 3.23 -23.21 24.77
CA GLN A 256 4.04 -24.19 25.52
C GLN A 256 4.72 -25.12 24.51
N GLY A 257 5.94 -24.78 24.10
CA GLY A 257 6.74 -25.59 23.18
C GLY A 257 8.16 -25.05 23.06
N SER A 258 9.02 -25.77 22.36
CA SER A 258 10.37 -25.29 22.06
C SER A 258 10.34 -24.52 20.74
N ALA A 259 10.74 -23.25 20.76
CA ALA A 259 10.84 -22.42 19.54
C ALA A 259 11.92 -22.94 18.58
N PRO A 260 11.70 -22.90 17.24
CA PRO A 260 10.55 -22.29 16.55
C PRO A 260 9.37 -23.25 16.33
N ILE A 261 8.12 -22.74 16.49
CA ILE A 261 6.89 -23.52 16.26
C ILE A 261 5.76 -22.60 15.76
N LEU A 262 4.94 -23.09 14.81
CA LEU A 262 3.71 -22.45 14.38
C LEU A 262 2.63 -22.60 15.47
N ILE A 263 2.09 -21.49 15.96
CA ILE A 263 1.06 -21.46 17.01
C ILE A 263 -0.33 -21.25 16.43
N HIS A 264 -0.45 -20.38 15.42
CA HIS A 264 -1.71 -20.07 14.75
C HIS A 264 -1.48 -19.87 13.26
N GLU A 265 -2.29 -20.54 12.48
CA GLU A 265 -2.31 -20.42 11.03
C GLU A 265 -3.47 -19.52 10.62
N GLU A 266 -3.17 -18.51 9.82
CA GLU A 266 -4.19 -17.60 9.26
C GLU A 266 -5.05 -18.36 8.23
N PRO A 267 -6.37 -18.11 8.17
CA PRO A 267 -7.26 -18.75 7.22
C PRO A 267 -6.84 -18.57 5.75
N ASP A 268 -7.38 -19.42 4.87
CA ASP A 268 -7.20 -19.34 3.43
C ASP A 268 -7.50 -17.93 2.87
N ILE A 269 -6.88 -17.61 1.74
CA ILE A 269 -7.04 -16.30 1.08
C ILE A 269 -8.50 -15.97 0.80
N SER A 270 -9.35 -16.94 0.51
CA SER A 270 -10.78 -16.72 0.24
C SER A 270 -11.49 -16.19 1.46
N VAL A 271 -11.23 -16.76 2.63
CA VAL A 271 -11.79 -16.30 3.90
C VAL A 271 -11.26 -14.89 4.23
N LYS A 272 -9.97 -14.62 3.98
CA LYS A 272 -9.40 -13.27 4.14
C LYS A 272 -10.11 -12.25 3.25
N VAL A 273 -10.25 -12.55 1.97
CA VAL A 273 -10.91 -11.66 1.00
C VAL A 273 -12.38 -11.45 1.34
N ILE A 274 -13.11 -12.51 1.73
CA ILE A 274 -14.49 -12.42 2.20
C ILE A 274 -14.57 -11.50 3.42
N ARG A 275 -13.76 -11.73 4.43
CA ARG A 275 -13.70 -10.92 5.66
C ARG A 275 -13.41 -9.44 5.38
N GLU A 276 -12.61 -9.17 4.36
CA GLU A 276 -12.22 -7.79 4.02
C GLU A 276 -13.18 -7.09 3.07
N HIS A 277 -13.78 -7.83 2.13
CA HIS A 277 -14.50 -7.24 1.00
C HIS A 277 -16.00 -7.47 1.05
N LEU A 278 -16.47 -8.66 1.45
CA LEU A 278 -17.89 -8.98 1.37
C LEU A 278 -18.71 -8.09 2.31
N GLY A 279 -19.78 -7.49 1.80
CA GLY A 279 -20.64 -6.58 2.53
C GLY A 279 -22.00 -6.40 1.83
N THR A 280 -22.84 -5.52 2.34
CA THR A 280 -24.19 -5.23 1.82
C THR A 280 -24.20 -4.64 0.40
N ASN A 281 -23.04 -4.17 -0.07
CA ASN A 281 -22.82 -3.69 -1.43
C ASN A 281 -22.57 -4.82 -2.44
N PHE A 282 -22.56 -6.08 -2.00
CA PHE A 282 -22.48 -7.24 -2.89
C PHE A 282 -23.89 -7.78 -3.16
N LYS A 283 -24.14 -8.15 -4.41
CA LYS A 283 -25.40 -8.81 -4.82
C LYS A 283 -25.27 -10.32 -4.90
N LYS A 284 -24.03 -10.83 -5.05
CA LYS A 284 -23.79 -12.25 -5.29
C LYS A 284 -22.39 -12.66 -4.89
N LEU A 285 -22.25 -13.84 -4.27
CA LEU A 285 -21.04 -14.57 -4.05
C LEU A 285 -21.20 -15.96 -4.69
N LEU A 286 -20.48 -16.22 -5.79
CA LEU A 286 -20.45 -17.52 -6.46
C LEU A 286 -19.20 -18.28 -6.07
N ILE A 287 -19.37 -19.54 -5.69
CA ILE A 287 -18.28 -20.42 -5.28
C ILE A 287 -18.30 -21.69 -6.11
N GLU A 288 -17.22 -21.93 -6.85
CA GLU A 288 -16.95 -23.16 -7.57
C GLU A 288 -16.05 -24.05 -6.72
N GLY A 289 -16.47 -25.28 -6.45
CA GLY A 289 -15.77 -26.25 -5.59
C GLY A 289 -16.57 -26.64 -4.35
N GLY A 290 -17.29 -27.76 -4.42
CA GLY A 290 -18.32 -28.15 -3.45
C GLY A 290 -17.87 -28.20 -1.99
N LYS A 291 -16.66 -28.76 -1.69
CA LYS A 291 -16.15 -28.82 -0.31
C LYS A 291 -15.90 -27.41 0.26
N HIS A 292 -15.25 -26.55 -0.51
CA HIS A 292 -14.94 -25.18 -0.10
C HIS A 292 -16.19 -24.31 -0.01
N PHE A 293 -17.24 -24.62 -0.77
CA PHE A 293 -18.53 -23.96 -0.64
C PHE A 293 -19.11 -24.14 0.78
N GLU A 294 -19.10 -25.37 1.30
CA GLU A 294 -19.63 -25.65 2.63
C GLU A 294 -18.76 -24.96 3.73
N GLU A 295 -17.44 -25.00 3.60
CA GLU A 295 -16.51 -24.33 4.54
C GLU A 295 -16.75 -22.82 4.58
N ILE A 296 -16.89 -22.17 3.42
CA ILE A 296 -17.15 -20.73 3.34
C ILE A 296 -18.55 -20.39 3.86
N LYS A 297 -19.55 -21.20 3.52
CA LYS A 297 -20.92 -21.02 3.99
C LYS A 297 -21.01 -21.10 5.50
N GLU A 298 -20.34 -22.08 6.12
CA GLU A 298 -20.25 -22.21 7.57
C GLU A 298 -19.59 -20.96 8.19
N TYR A 299 -18.46 -20.52 7.65
CA TYR A 299 -17.79 -19.31 8.08
C TYR A 299 -18.69 -18.07 8.02
N ILE A 300 -19.44 -17.89 6.93
CA ILE A 300 -20.35 -16.75 6.77
C ILE A 300 -21.56 -16.87 7.71
N ASN A 301 -22.12 -18.06 7.90
CA ASN A 301 -23.17 -18.32 8.88
C ASN A 301 -22.76 -17.89 10.30
N GLU A 302 -21.52 -18.17 10.67
CA GLU A 302 -21.01 -17.78 11.96
C GLU A 302 -20.73 -16.28 12.09
N THR A 303 -20.17 -15.66 11.03
CA THR A 303 -19.65 -14.29 11.11
C THR A 303 -20.63 -13.24 10.62
N SER A 304 -21.51 -13.58 9.69
CA SER A 304 -22.37 -12.64 8.95
C SER A 304 -23.59 -13.32 8.35
N PRO A 305 -24.49 -13.88 9.19
CA PRO A 305 -25.62 -14.66 8.72
C PRO A 305 -26.55 -13.88 7.78
N GLU A 306 -26.54 -12.56 7.85
CA GLU A 306 -27.30 -11.68 6.95
C GLU A 306 -26.86 -11.74 5.48
N LEU A 307 -25.66 -12.30 5.21
CA LEU A 307 -25.15 -12.44 3.84
C LEU A 307 -25.39 -13.81 3.22
N ASN A 308 -26.06 -14.72 3.93
CA ASN A 308 -26.34 -16.06 3.39
C ASN A 308 -27.19 -16.05 2.12
N GLU A 309 -28.06 -15.07 1.97
CA GLU A 309 -28.95 -14.95 0.80
C GLU A 309 -28.20 -14.69 -0.51
N ILE A 310 -26.97 -14.17 -0.44
CA ILE A 310 -26.18 -13.84 -1.64
C ILE A 310 -25.18 -14.92 -2.04
N ILE A 311 -25.08 -16.02 -1.27
CA ILE A 311 -24.14 -17.10 -1.49
C ILE A 311 -24.77 -18.18 -2.36
N GLU A 312 -24.12 -18.51 -3.46
CA GLU A 312 -24.59 -19.55 -4.38
C GLU A 312 -23.45 -20.49 -4.78
N ALA A 313 -23.71 -21.79 -4.78
CA ALA A 313 -22.80 -22.76 -5.38
C ALA A 313 -22.85 -22.66 -6.91
N TYR A 314 -21.70 -22.64 -7.53
CA TYR A 314 -21.60 -22.67 -8.99
C TYR A 314 -21.38 -24.10 -9.47
N ASN A 315 -22.33 -24.60 -10.28
CA ASN A 315 -22.38 -25.98 -10.76
C ASN A 315 -22.65 -26.06 -12.28
N ASP A 316 -22.19 -25.07 -13.06
CA ASP A 316 -22.31 -25.07 -14.51
C ASP A 316 -21.23 -25.97 -15.14
N GLU A 317 -21.44 -26.42 -16.39
CA GLU A 317 -20.45 -27.17 -17.18
C GLU A 317 -19.24 -26.30 -17.58
N LEU A 318 -19.47 -25.00 -17.80
CA LEU A 318 -18.44 -24.04 -18.13
C LEU A 318 -17.75 -23.55 -16.85
N ASP A 319 -16.43 -23.42 -16.91
CA ASP A 319 -15.63 -22.85 -15.81
C ASP A 319 -16.16 -21.48 -15.37
N LEU A 320 -16.18 -21.23 -14.05
CA LEU A 320 -16.69 -19.99 -13.50
C LEU A 320 -15.95 -18.75 -14.07
N PHE A 321 -14.61 -18.82 -14.20
CA PHE A 321 -13.82 -17.71 -14.68
C PHE A 321 -13.93 -17.52 -16.20
N GLU A 322 -14.09 -18.62 -16.94
CA GLU A 322 -14.40 -18.58 -18.37
C GLU A 322 -15.78 -17.97 -18.62
N ARG A 323 -16.82 -18.37 -17.86
CA ARG A 323 -18.18 -17.82 -17.94
C ARG A 323 -18.24 -16.31 -17.79
N TYR A 324 -17.40 -15.75 -16.93
CA TYR A 324 -17.34 -14.31 -16.64
C TYR A 324 -16.19 -13.59 -17.38
N HIS A 325 -15.52 -14.27 -18.32
CA HIS A 325 -14.38 -13.72 -19.10
C HIS A 325 -13.28 -13.11 -18.23
N ILE A 326 -13.02 -13.71 -17.06
CA ILE A 326 -12.05 -13.18 -16.09
C ILE A 326 -10.64 -13.26 -16.65
N GLU A 327 -10.26 -14.38 -17.28
CA GLU A 327 -8.92 -14.58 -17.83
C GLU A 327 -8.59 -13.57 -18.95
N ASP A 328 -9.57 -13.25 -19.80
CA ASP A 328 -9.40 -12.25 -20.85
C ASP A 328 -9.22 -10.83 -20.29
N GLN A 329 -9.91 -10.53 -19.19
CA GLN A 329 -9.75 -9.25 -18.49
C GLN A 329 -8.39 -9.17 -17.77
N ILE A 330 -7.90 -10.28 -17.19
CA ILE A 330 -6.56 -10.35 -16.62
C ILE A 330 -5.50 -10.17 -17.72
N LYS A 331 -5.60 -10.88 -18.87
CA LYS A 331 -4.67 -10.69 -19.99
C LYS A 331 -4.58 -9.24 -20.43
N LYS A 332 -5.73 -8.56 -20.58
CA LYS A 332 -5.77 -7.11 -20.89
C LYS A 332 -5.16 -6.25 -19.78
N ALA A 333 -5.30 -6.66 -18.52
CA ALA A 333 -4.70 -5.95 -17.40
C ALA A 333 -3.18 -6.16 -17.28
N LEU A 334 -2.60 -7.13 -17.97
CA LEU A 334 -1.16 -7.34 -18.03
C LEU A 334 -0.50 -6.50 -19.15
N ASP A 335 -1.30 -5.98 -20.11
CA ASP A 335 -0.79 -5.14 -21.18
C ASP A 335 -0.31 -3.79 -20.66
N ARG A 336 0.77 -3.27 -21.25
CA ARG A 336 1.28 -1.93 -21.01
C ARG A 336 0.26 -0.86 -21.39
N LYS A 337 -0.51 -1.10 -22.47
CA LYS A 337 -1.50 -0.18 -23.06
C LYS A 337 -2.90 -0.55 -22.63
N VAL A 338 -3.66 0.45 -22.13
CA VAL A 338 -5.06 0.31 -21.75
C VAL A 338 -5.91 1.19 -22.64
N TRP A 339 -6.87 0.61 -23.34
CA TRP A 339 -7.78 1.34 -24.21
C TRP A 339 -8.94 1.94 -23.41
N LEU A 340 -9.28 3.18 -23.74
CA LEU A 340 -10.47 3.86 -23.23
C LEU A 340 -11.65 3.64 -24.16
N PRO A 341 -12.91 3.65 -23.68
CA PRO A 341 -14.11 3.46 -24.50
C PRO A 341 -14.23 4.46 -25.66
N SER A 342 -13.81 5.71 -25.48
CA SER A 342 -13.78 6.75 -26.51
C SER A 342 -12.79 6.49 -27.66
N GLY A 343 -11.80 5.63 -27.44
CA GLY A 343 -10.69 5.37 -28.36
C GLY A 343 -9.38 6.06 -27.97
N GLY A 344 -9.36 6.78 -26.85
CA GLY A 344 -8.14 7.18 -26.15
C GLY A 344 -7.44 5.98 -25.52
N HIS A 345 -6.30 6.17 -24.91
CA HIS A 345 -5.59 5.10 -24.21
C HIS A 345 -4.62 5.62 -23.15
N LEU A 346 -4.33 4.75 -22.22
CA LEU A 346 -3.30 4.93 -21.18
C LEU A 346 -2.08 4.10 -21.54
N ILE A 347 -0.89 4.59 -21.19
CA ILE A 347 0.34 3.82 -21.12
C ILE A 347 0.75 3.77 -19.65
N ILE A 348 0.95 2.57 -19.11
CA ILE A 348 1.32 2.37 -17.71
C ILE A 348 2.69 1.72 -17.68
N ASP A 349 3.68 2.47 -17.20
CA ASP A 349 5.06 2.03 -17.08
C ASP A 349 5.49 2.03 -15.63
N ARG A 350 6.11 0.92 -15.20
CA ARG A 350 6.71 0.80 -13.88
C ARG A 350 8.22 0.93 -13.99
N THR A 351 8.78 1.77 -13.12
CA THR A 351 10.22 1.87 -12.89
C THR A 351 10.55 1.26 -11.52
N GLU A 352 11.83 1.21 -11.18
CA GLU A 352 12.27 0.75 -9.86
C GLU A 352 11.68 1.59 -8.71
N ALA A 353 11.50 2.91 -8.89
CA ALA A 353 11.13 3.84 -7.84
C ALA A 353 9.66 4.29 -7.88
N LEU A 354 9.04 4.33 -9.05
CA LEU A 354 7.71 4.89 -9.24
C LEU A 354 7.00 4.30 -10.48
N THR A 355 5.68 4.46 -10.53
CA THR A 355 4.88 4.15 -11.72
C THR A 355 4.52 5.44 -12.44
N VAL A 356 4.65 5.46 -13.76
CA VAL A 356 4.25 6.57 -14.64
C VAL A 356 3.05 6.14 -15.47
N ILE A 357 2.07 7.02 -15.58
CA ILE A 357 0.87 6.80 -16.39
C ILE A 357 0.73 7.99 -17.34
N ASP A 358 0.77 7.72 -18.64
CA ASP A 358 0.62 8.70 -19.71
C ASP A 358 -0.77 8.56 -20.37
N VAL A 359 -1.47 9.66 -20.57
CA VAL A 359 -2.83 9.71 -21.13
C VAL A 359 -2.79 10.24 -22.55
N ASN A 360 -3.36 9.49 -23.48
CA ASN A 360 -3.38 9.81 -24.90
C ASN A 360 -4.80 9.84 -25.47
N THR A 361 -5.12 10.81 -26.36
CA THR A 361 -6.41 10.86 -27.08
C THR A 361 -6.57 9.74 -28.10
N GLY A 362 -5.46 9.19 -28.62
CA GLY A 362 -5.48 8.15 -29.63
C GLY A 362 -6.27 8.57 -30.90
N LYS A 363 -7.36 7.85 -31.13
CA LYS A 363 -8.29 8.13 -32.27
C LYS A 363 -9.50 8.99 -31.90
N PHE A 364 -9.59 9.42 -30.63
CA PHE A 364 -10.70 10.23 -30.15
C PHE A 364 -10.58 11.67 -30.67
N VAL A 365 -11.48 12.08 -31.56
CA VAL A 365 -11.47 13.40 -32.20
C VAL A 365 -12.51 14.36 -31.61
N GLY A 366 -13.40 13.89 -30.71
CA GLY A 366 -14.46 14.72 -30.13
C GLY A 366 -15.46 15.27 -31.16
N LYS A 367 -16.41 16.08 -30.65
CA LYS A 367 -17.47 16.66 -31.50
C LYS A 367 -17.45 18.18 -31.50
N ASP A 368 -17.04 18.85 -30.43
CA ASP A 368 -17.24 20.29 -30.24
C ASP A 368 -15.94 21.10 -30.38
N SER A 369 -15.00 20.94 -29.46
CA SER A 369 -13.72 21.65 -29.45
C SER A 369 -12.59 20.76 -28.96
N LEU A 370 -11.36 21.13 -29.30
CA LEU A 370 -10.18 20.40 -28.82
C LEU A 370 -10.16 20.32 -27.26
N GLU A 371 -10.43 21.46 -26.62
CA GLU A 371 -10.42 21.52 -25.14
C GLU A 371 -11.52 20.67 -24.52
N GLN A 372 -12.70 20.56 -25.13
CA GLN A 372 -13.78 19.68 -24.67
C GLN A 372 -13.38 18.21 -24.85
N THR A 373 -12.79 17.87 -26.00
CA THR A 373 -12.30 16.52 -26.30
C THR A 373 -11.25 16.07 -25.28
N VAL A 374 -10.27 16.95 -24.97
CA VAL A 374 -9.24 16.70 -23.97
C VAL A 374 -9.85 16.47 -22.60
N TYR A 375 -10.79 17.35 -22.21
CA TYR A 375 -11.46 17.24 -20.91
C TYR A 375 -12.23 15.93 -20.76
N GLU A 376 -13.02 15.53 -21.76
CA GLU A 376 -13.77 14.28 -21.76
C GLU A 376 -12.83 13.06 -21.69
N ASN A 377 -11.76 13.06 -22.49
CA ASN A 377 -10.75 12.00 -22.48
C ASN A 377 -10.05 11.88 -21.10
N ASN A 378 -9.70 13.02 -20.48
CA ASN A 378 -9.09 13.03 -19.18
C ASN A 378 -10.04 12.54 -18.06
N LEU A 379 -11.34 12.86 -18.15
CA LEU A 379 -12.34 12.34 -17.21
C LEU A 379 -12.44 10.81 -17.32
N GLU A 380 -12.55 10.28 -18.53
CA GLU A 380 -12.60 8.85 -18.79
C GLU A 380 -11.30 8.15 -18.33
N ALA A 381 -10.14 8.77 -18.63
CA ALA A 381 -8.85 8.32 -18.15
C ALA A 381 -8.78 8.26 -16.62
N SER A 382 -9.33 9.26 -15.91
CA SER A 382 -9.32 9.30 -14.44
C SER A 382 -10.08 8.14 -13.81
N GLU A 383 -11.20 7.73 -14.40
CA GLU A 383 -11.99 6.56 -13.97
C GLU A 383 -11.20 5.26 -14.20
N GLU A 384 -10.64 5.12 -15.40
CA GLU A 384 -9.91 3.93 -15.78
C GLU A 384 -8.59 3.80 -15.01
N ILE A 385 -7.85 4.88 -14.77
CA ILE A 385 -6.64 4.87 -13.94
C ILE A 385 -6.98 4.37 -12.53
N ALA A 386 -8.02 4.91 -11.89
CA ALA A 386 -8.43 4.47 -10.55
C ALA A 386 -8.79 2.98 -10.52
N ARG A 387 -9.42 2.46 -11.58
CA ARG A 387 -9.72 1.03 -11.75
C ARG A 387 -8.45 0.20 -11.93
N GLN A 388 -7.52 0.62 -12.80
CA GLN A 388 -6.27 -0.08 -13.07
C GLN A 388 -5.36 -0.14 -11.83
N LEU A 389 -5.33 0.93 -11.03
CA LEU A 389 -4.59 0.95 -9.76
C LEU A 389 -5.10 -0.13 -8.79
N ARG A 390 -6.41 -0.37 -8.74
CA ARG A 390 -7.01 -1.44 -7.93
C ARG A 390 -6.74 -2.82 -8.52
N LEU A 391 -7.01 -3.00 -9.82
CA LEU A 391 -6.92 -4.29 -10.49
C LEU A 391 -5.49 -4.82 -10.54
N ARG A 392 -4.52 -3.95 -10.86
CA ARG A 392 -3.10 -4.31 -10.91
C ARG A 392 -2.40 -4.25 -9.55
N ASP A 393 -3.09 -3.77 -8.51
CA ASP A 393 -2.57 -3.46 -7.16
C ASP A 393 -1.29 -2.61 -7.21
N ILE A 394 -1.29 -1.58 -8.08
CA ILE A 394 -0.16 -0.65 -8.21
C ILE A 394 -0.05 0.20 -6.95
N GLY A 395 1.10 0.12 -6.27
CA GLY A 395 1.40 0.87 -5.06
C GLY A 395 2.70 1.68 -5.17
N GLY A 396 2.97 2.49 -4.16
CA GLY A 396 4.15 3.38 -4.12
C GLY A 396 3.85 4.79 -4.62
N ILE A 397 4.83 5.42 -5.26
CA ILE A 397 4.72 6.74 -5.88
C ILE A 397 4.19 6.54 -7.31
N ILE A 398 3.18 7.32 -7.68
CA ILE A 398 2.55 7.26 -9.00
C ILE A 398 2.50 8.68 -9.54
N VAL A 399 2.94 8.86 -10.78
CA VAL A 399 2.91 10.13 -11.52
C VAL A 399 2.04 9.93 -12.74
N ILE A 400 1.07 10.82 -12.92
CA ILE A 400 0.10 10.76 -14.02
C ILE A 400 0.25 12.01 -14.86
N ASP A 401 0.44 11.81 -16.15
CA ASP A 401 0.49 12.87 -17.18
C ASP A 401 -0.85 12.91 -17.89
N PHE A 402 -1.75 13.76 -17.39
CA PHE A 402 -3.01 14.05 -18.07
C PHE A 402 -2.75 15.02 -19.22
N ILE A 403 -3.56 14.94 -20.26
CA ILE A 403 -3.44 15.87 -21.38
C ILE A 403 -3.70 17.30 -20.91
N ASP A 404 -2.85 18.23 -21.30
CA ASP A 404 -2.91 19.63 -20.89
C ASP A 404 -4.28 20.29 -21.14
N MET A 405 -4.77 20.99 -20.12
CA MET A 405 -6.01 21.78 -20.16
C MET A 405 -5.71 23.22 -19.76
N GLU A 406 -6.21 24.18 -20.54
CA GLU A 406 -6.00 25.61 -20.23
C GLU A 406 -6.90 26.09 -19.08
N SER A 407 -8.09 25.52 -18.93
CA SER A 407 -9.07 25.91 -17.93
C SER A 407 -8.75 25.35 -16.54
N VAL A 408 -8.34 26.21 -15.59
CA VAL A 408 -8.12 25.85 -14.19
C VAL A 408 -9.35 25.19 -13.56
N LYS A 409 -10.55 25.64 -13.92
CA LYS A 409 -11.81 25.06 -13.43
C LYS A 409 -11.95 23.59 -13.84
N ARG A 410 -11.63 23.26 -15.11
CA ARG A 410 -11.66 21.88 -15.60
C ARG A 410 -10.59 21.00 -14.94
N GLN A 411 -9.42 21.56 -14.67
CA GLN A 411 -8.37 20.88 -13.91
C GLN A 411 -8.85 20.52 -12.50
N GLU A 412 -9.53 21.42 -11.80
CA GLU A 412 -10.10 21.16 -10.47
C GLU A 412 -11.23 20.12 -10.53
N GLU A 413 -12.10 20.19 -11.53
CA GLU A 413 -13.17 19.21 -11.76
C GLU A 413 -12.60 17.81 -12.03
N LEU A 414 -11.56 17.70 -12.86
CA LEU A 414 -10.84 16.44 -13.11
C LEU A 414 -10.25 15.85 -11.81
N LEU A 415 -9.53 16.67 -11.03
CA LEU A 415 -8.95 16.21 -9.76
C LEU A 415 -10.03 15.75 -8.78
N ASN A 416 -11.14 16.46 -8.69
CA ASN A 416 -12.25 16.08 -7.82
C ASN A 416 -12.87 14.75 -8.27
N LYS A 417 -13.09 14.57 -9.57
CA LYS A 417 -13.58 13.31 -10.15
C LYS A 417 -12.60 12.17 -9.85
N PHE A 418 -11.32 12.38 -10.09
CA PHE A 418 -10.28 11.38 -9.83
C PHE A 418 -10.23 10.98 -8.34
N LYS A 419 -10.29 11.94 -7.42
CA LYS A 419 -10.37 11.67 -5.97
C LYS A 419 -11.63 10.87 -5.60
N GLN A 420 -12.77 11.15 -6.24
CA GLN A 420 -14.02 10.38 -6.04
C GLN A 420 -13.86 8.92 -6.52
N GLU A 421 -13.25 8.69 -7.68
CA GLU A 421 -13.01 7.34 -8.18
C GLU A 421 -12.02 6.57 -7.28
N LEU A 422 -10.97 7.23 -6.81
CA LEU A 422 -10.03 6.64 -5.83
C LEU A 422 -10.68 6.36 -4.46
N ALA A 423 -11.75 7.03 -4.08
CA ALA A 423 -12.48 6.76 -2.84
C ALA A 423 -13.14 5.37 -2.84
N LYS A 424 -13.38 4.76 -4.00
CA LYS A 424 -13.87 3.37 -4.15
C LYS A 424 -12.80 2.35 -3.73
N ASP A 425 -11.52 2.71 -3.76
CA ASP A 425 -10.40 1.85 -3.36
C ASP A 425 -10.32 1.74 -1.83
N LYS A 426 -10.17 0.53 -1.31
CA LYS A 426 -9.97 0.28 0.12
C LYS A 426 -8.55 0.63 0.58
N THR A 427 -7.60 0.57 -0.32
CA THR A 427 -6.21 0.92 -0.05
C THR A 427 -6.06 2.43 0.11
N ARG A 428 -5.22 2.84 1.05
CA ARG A 428 -5.00 4.26 1.31
C ARG A 428 -4.27 4.90 0.15
N THR A 429 -4.90 5.92 -0.44
CA THR A 429 -4.33 6.79 -1.46
C THR A 429 -4.19 8.22 -0.92
N GLN A 430 -3.28 8.97 -1.50
CA GLN A 430 -3.12 10.40 -1.24
C GLN A 430 -2.74 11.08 -2.57
N VAL A 431 -3.62 11.95 -3.05
CA VAL A 431 -3.43 12.72 -4.28
C VAL A 431 -2.99 14.13 -3.92
N PHE A 432 -1.93 14.61 -4.57
CA PHE A 432 -1.48 15.98 -4.46
C PHE A 432 -2.13 16.84 -5.55
N ASN A 433 -1.93 18.15 -5.50
CA ASN A 433 -2.42 19.05 -6.54
C ASN A 433 -1.59 18.86 -7.83
N ILE A 434 -2.14 19.35 -8.95
CA ILE A 434 -1.40 19.39 -10.22
C ILE A 434 -0.12 20.20 -10.02
N SER A 435 1.02 19.62 -10.41
CA SER A 435 2.32 20.26 -10.33
C SER A 435 2.46 21.39 -11.36
N ARG A 436 3.51 22.19 -11.27
CA ARG A 436 3.80 23.23 -12.27
C ARG A 436 4.11 22.69 -13.67
N LEU A 437 4.39 21.39 -13.76
CA LEU A 437 4.64 20.69 -15.02
C LEU A 437 3.37 20.06 -15.61
N GLY A 438 2.19 20.28 -15.00
CA GLY A 438 0.93 19.66 -15.44
C GLY A 438 0.68 18.26 -14.87
N LEU A 439 1.65 17.68 -14.12
CA LEU A 439 1.57 16.30 -13.65
C LEU A 439 0.74 16.18 -12.36
N VAL A 440 -0.02 15.10 -12.25
CA VAL A 440 -0.70 14.71 -11.00
C VAL A 440 0.17 13.70 -10.25
N GLU A 441 0.59 14.07 -9.07
CA GLU A 441 1.39 13.22 -8.18
C GLU A 441 0.47 12.57 -7.14
N MET A 442 0.66 11.28 -6.90
CA MET A 442 -0.07 10.57 -5.85
C MET A 442 0.77 9.46 -5.20
N THR A 443 0.32 9.02 -4.05
CA THR A 443 0.84 7.82 -3.41
C THR A 443 -0.30 6.86 -3.09
N ARG A 444 -0.05 5.56 -3.27
CA ARG A 444 -0.92 4.47 -2.84
C ARG A 444 -0.12 3.49 -1.99
N LYS A 445 -0.70 3.07 -0.86
CA LYS A 445 -0.02 2.11 0.02
C LYS A 445 0.25 0.80 -0.73
N ASN A 446 1.48 0.29 -0.67
CA ASN A 446 1.83 -1.04 -1.21
C ASN A 446 1.25 -2.12 -0.29
N VAL A 447 0.42 -3.00 -0.83
CA VAL A 447 -0.29 -4.06 -0.07
C VAL A 447 0.20 -5.44 -0.46
N SER A 448 0.37 -5.71 -1.76
CA SER A 448 0.83 -6.99 -2.30
C SER A 448 1.98 -6.81 -3.30
N ALA A 449 2.41 -7.89 -3.92
CA ALA A 449 3.40 -7.84 -5.00
C ALA A 449 2.84 -7.17 -6.27
N GLY A 450 1.53 -7.20 -6.47
CA GLY A 450 0.86 -6.70 -7.66
C GLY A 450 0.51 -7.80 -8.68
N LEU A 451 -0.42 -7.46 -9.60
CA LEU A 451 -0.90 -8.43 -10.59
C LEU A 451 0.20 -8.81 -11.59
N ILE A 452 0.94 -7.81 -12.08
CA ILE A 452 1.99 -8.04 -13.09
C ILE A 452 3.06 -8.96 -12.52
N GLU A 453 3.54 -8.68 -11.32
CA GLU A 453 4.59 -9.47 -10.66
C GLU A 453 4.15 -10.90 -10.35
N SER A 454 2.85 -11.12 -10.18
CA SER A 454 2.29 -12.48 -9.95
C SER A 454 2.24 -13.33 -11.23
N PHE A 455 2.27 -12.70 -12.41
CA PHE A 455 2.15 -13.37 -13.72
C PHE A 455 3.35 -13.14 -14.64
N SER A 456 4.47 -12.60 -14.14
CA SER A 456 5.65 -12.31 -14.94
C SER A 456 6.93 -12.65 -14.21
N GLU A 457 7.96 -12.93 -14.99
CA GLU A 457 9.34 -13.09 -14.54
C GLU A 457 10.20 -12.03 -15.23
N GLU A 458 11.34 -11.69 -14.62
CA GLU A 458 12.27 -10.75 -15.21
C GLU A 458 12.90 -11.35 -16.48
N CYS A 459 12.92 -10.57 -17.57
CA CYS A 459 13.50 -11.03 -18.84
C CYS A 459 15.02 -11.16 -18.72
N GLU A 460 15.55 -12.36 -18.92
CA GLU A 460 16.98 -12.66 -18.84
C GLU A 460 17.82 -11.90 -19.88
N GLU A 461 17.26 -11.61 -21.08
CA GLU A 461 18.00 -10.95 -22.16
C GLU A 461 18.23 -9.46 -21.88
N CYS A 462 17.23 -8.76 -21.35
CA CYS A 462 17.32 -7.32 -21.14
C CYS A 462 17.38 -6.90 -19.66
N ASN A 463 17.32 -7.85 -18.72
CA ASN A 463 17.29 -7.60 -17.26
C ASN A 463 16.29 -6.50 -16.90
N GLY A 464 15.07 -6.59 -17.41
CA GLY A 464 14.00 -5.62 -17.17
C GLY A 464 14.10 -4.28 -17.91
N ARG A 465 15.14 -4.06 -18.74
CA ARG A 465 15.34 -2.79 -19.45
C ARG A 465 14.38 -2.56 -20.62
N GLY A 466 13.81 -3.63 -21.20
CA GLY A 466 12.96 -3.56 -22.37
C GLY A 466 13.70 -3.25 -23.70
N LEU A 467 15.03 -3.22 -23.68
CA LEU A 467 15.91 -2.96 -24.80
C LEU A 467 17.06 -3.94 -24.78
N ILE A 468 17.43 -4.46 -25.94
CA ILE A 468 18.64 -5.25 -26.15
C ILE A 468 19.73 -4.30 -26.64
N ILE A 469 20.85 -4.24 -25.91
CA ILE A 469 21.99 -3.43 -26.28
C ILE A 469 22.84 -4.25 -27.25
N ASN A 470 22.96 -3.77 -28.48
CA ASN A 470 23.86 -4.39 -29.45
C ASN A 470 25.31 -4.19 -28.97
N ASP A 471 26.10 -5.24 -29.07
CA ASP A 471 27.52 -5.17 -28.77
C ASP A 471 28.27 -4.39 -29.88
N ILE A 472 28.45 -3.09 -29.61
CA ILE A 472 29.12 -2.16 -30.52
C ILE A 472 30.66 -2.30 -30.46
N PHE A 473 31.18 -3.12 -29.53
CA PHE A 473 32.60 -3.29 -29.26
C PHE A 473 33.11 -4.69 -29.59
N SER A 474 32.27 -5.59 -30.12
CA SER A 474 32.76 -6.86 -30.64
C SER A 474 33.60 -6.63 -31.89
N ASN A 475 34.89 -6.83 -31.75
CA ASN A 475 35.93 -6.61 -32.79
C ASN A 475 35.84 -7.55 -34.02
N ASN A 476 34.72 -8.19 -34.29
CA ASN A 476 34.58 -9.11 -35.41
C ASN A 476 34.32 -8.43 -36.76
N SER A 477 34.30 -7.08 -36.85
CA SER A 477 34.13 -6.37 -38.13
C SER A 477 35.44 -5.81 -38.73
N ILE A 478 36.58 -5.98 -38.06
CA ILE A 478 37.88 -5.48 -38.61
C ILE A 478 38.69 -6.59 -39.27
N GLU A 479 38.55 -7.83 -38.88
CA GLU A 479 39.30 -8.95 -39.48
C GLU A 479 38.68 -9.44 -40.79
N ASP A 480 37.35 -9.39 -40.99
CA ASP A 480 36.70 -9.81 -42.25
C ASP A 480 36.95 -8.83 -43.42
N ASN A 481 37.20 -7.55 -43.15
CA ASN A 481 37.52 -6.57 -44.20
C ASN A 481 38.99 -6.53 -44.59
N LEU A 482 39.90 -7.17 -43.83
CA LEU A 482 41.30 -7.29 -44.19
C LEU A 482 41.60 -8.53 -45.01
N LEU A 483 40.74 -9.58 -44.96
CA LEU A 483 40.90 -10.77 -45.75
C LEU A 483 40.33 -10.66 -47.18
N GLU A 484 39.41 -9.70 -47.42
CA GLU A 484 38.91 -9.45 -48.80
C GLU A 484 39.76 -8.47 -49.62
N SER A 485 40.71 -7.75 -48.98
CA SER A 485 41.59 -6.83 -49.72
C SER A 485 42.86 -7.50 -50.32
N ASP A 486 43.21 -8.69 -49.89
CA ASP A 486 44.40 -9.44 -50.39
C ASP A 486 44.08 -10.46 -51.53
N ALA A 487 42.83 -10.56 -51.94
CA ALA A 487 42.41 -11.51 -52.99
C ALA A 487 42.28 -10.89 -54.40
N VAL A 488 42.74 -9.65 -54.63
CA VAL A 488 42.69 -8.98 -55.94
C VAL A 488 44.07 -8.47 -56.36
N VAL A 489 45.13 -9.29 -56.23
CA VAL A 489 46.42 -9.13 -56.95
C VAL A 489 47.00 -10.51 -57.20
N GLU A 490 46.53 -11.15 -58.26
CA GLU A 490 47.28 -12.03 -59.18
C GLU A 490 46.52 -12.16 -60.50
#